data_0b6ef0b53b1773825689f61145cc2726
#
_entry.id   0b6ef0b53b1773825689f61145cc2726
#
_cell.length_a   1.000
_cell.length_b   1.000
_cell.length_c   1.000
_cell.angle_alpha   90.00
_cell.angle_beta   90.00
_cell.angle_gamma   90.00
#
_symmetry.space_group_name_H-M   'P 1'
#
loop_
_entity.id
_entity.type
_entity.pdbx_description
1 polymer ?
#
loop_
_entity_poly.entity_id
_entity_poly.type
_entity_poly.pdbx_seq_one_letter_code
_entity_poly.pdbx_strand_id
1 'polypeptide(L)'
;MTTSSTTAFNLDLNDLIEEAFERCGLELRTGYDFRTARRSLNLLTVEWANRGINLWTVEQGQIVMNTGQATYALPNDTIDLLDQTIRQNNGTQNQIDINISRISEPTYMTIPNKLTQGRPIQVWINRQSGQTNAVASTTLSANVSSTSTTIDLTSTVGLATSGFIKIDNETIVYSNISGNQLLNCSRGQANTTAASHLTGASVFTQNLPSINVWPTPNAGGGYVFVYYRLRRMQDAGSGVTEQDIPFRFVPCMVAGLAYYIAMKKPEVAPDRIAMLKADYEQQFQLASEEDREKAPIRFVPRTIFYA
;
A
#
# COMPACT_ATOMS: atom_id res chain seq x y z
N MET A 1 -33.51 9.66 -28.45
CA MET A 1 -32.26 8.87 -28.59
C MET A 1 -32.02 8.18 -27.27
N THR A 2 -31.87 6.87 -27.30
CA THR A 2 -31.49 6.10 -26.10
C THR A 2 -29.98 6.05 -26.01
N THR A 3 -29.39 6.47 -24.90
CA THR A 3 -27.97 6.35 -24.60
C THR A 3 -27.69 4.92 -24.08
N SER A 4 -26.42 4.50 -24.02
CA SER A 4 -26.02 3.20 -23.46
C SER A 4 -26.39 3.01 -22.00
N SER A 5 -26.67 4.10 -21.27
CA SER A 5 -26.90 4.13 -19.81
C SER A 5 -25.73 3.62 -18.97
N THR A 6 -24.54 3.49 -19.57
CA THR A 6 -23.30 3.11 -18.89
C THR A 6 -22.25 4.22 -19.05
N THR A 7 -21.39 4.40 -18.07
CA THR A 7 -20.32 5.38 -18.01
C THR A 7 -18.97 4.75 -17.63
N ALA A 8 -18.90 3.42 -17.64
CA ALA A 8 -17.73 2.70 -17.12
C ALA A 8 -16.49 2.90 -17.98
N PHE A 9 -16.58 2.85 -19.31
CA PHE A 9 -15.46 2.98 -20.26
C PHE A 9 -14.26 2.06 -19.97
N ASN A 10 -14.49 0.95 -19.28
CA ASN A 10 -13.42 0.06 -18.88
C ASN A 10 -13.06 -0.87 -20.02
N LEU A 11 -11.75 -1.09 -20.20
CA LEU A 11 -11.20 -2.16 -21.01
C LEU A 11 -10.64 -3.22 -20.06
N ASP A 12 -10.98 -4.47 -20.29
CA ASP A 12 -10.29 -5.56 -19.62
C ASP A 12 -8.86 -5.70 -20.15
N LEU A 13 -8.05 -6.54 -19.50
CA LEU A 13 -6.65 -6.71 -19.88
C LEU A 13 -6.50 -7.26 -21.31
N ASN A 14 -7.41 -8.13 -21.75
CA ASN A 14 -7.35 -8.69 -23.10
C ASN A 14 -7.60 -7.61 -24.16
N ASP A 15 -8.69 -6.86 -24.00
CA ASP A 15 -9.06 -5.78 -24.91
C ASP A 15 -7.96 -4.70 -24.98
N LEU A 16 -7.37 -4.36 -23.83
CA LEU A 16 -6.31 -3.37 -23.74
C LEU A 16 -5.02 -3.83 -24.47
N ILE A 17 -4.67 -5.11 -24.33
CA ILE A 17 -3.50 -5.69 -25.01
C ILE A 17 -3.77 -5.80 -26.50
N GLU A 18 -4.96 -6.24 -26.94
CA GLU A 18 -5.34 -6.37 -28.33
C GLU A 18 -5.27 -5.02 -29.05
N GLU A 19 -5.91 -3.99 -28.50
CA GLU A 19 -5.83 -2.61 -29.00
C GLU A 19 -4.38 -2.11 -29.11
N ALA A 20 -3.52 -2.42 -28.14
CA ALA A 20 -2.11 -2.03 -28.18
C ALA A 20 -1.34 -2.74 -29.30
N PHE A 21 -1.64 -4.02 -29.60
CA PHE A 21 -1.05 -4.74 -30.73
C PHE A 21 -1.53 -4.18 -32.07
N GLU A 22 -2.81 -3.87 -32.20
CA GLU A 22 -3.36 -3.24 -33.41
C GLU A 22 -2.70 -1.89 -33.70
N ARG A 23 -2.45 -1.07 -32.67
CA ARG A 23 -1.69 0.18 -32.82
C ARG A 23 -0.26 -0.04 -33.31
N CYS A 24 0.37 -1.16 -32.98
CA CYS A 24 1.66 -1.55 -33.52
C CYS A 24 1.57 -2.03 -34.98
N GLY A 25 0.38 -2.30 -35.48
CA GLY A 25 0.16 -2.98 -36.79
C GLY A 25 0.45 -4.48 -36.74
N LEU A 26 0.27 -5.07 -35.57
CA LEU A 26 0.50 -6.49 -35.29
C LEU A 26 -0.80 -7.12 -34.78
N GLU A 27 -0.89 -8.44 -34.95
CA GLU A 27 -1.95 -9.24 -34.36
C GLU A 27 -1.46 -9.96 -33.10
N LEU A 28 -2.32 -10.06 -32.11
CA LEU A 28 -2.06 -10.88 -30.91
C LEU A 28 -2.27 -12.36 -31.28
N ARG A 29 -1.20 -13.13 -31.45
CA ARG A 29 -1.28 -14.51 -31.96
C ARG A 29 -1.01 -15.59 -30.94
N THR A 30 -0.24 -15.29 -29.89
CA THR A 30 0.27 -16.32 -28.97
C THR A 30 0.16 -15.94 -27.52
N GLY A 31 0.07 -16.96 -26.65
CA GLY A 31 0.16 -16.75 -25.20
C GLY A 31 1.52 -16.17 -24.75
N TYR A 32 2.56 -16.26 -25.57
CA TYR A 32 3.84 -15.60 -25.32
C TYR A 32 3.70 -14.07 -25.49
N ASP A 33 3.03 -13.63 -26.56
CA ASP A 33 2.77 -12.21 -26.81
C ASP A 33 1.99 -11.59 -25.67
N PHE A 34 0.94 -12.28 -25.22
CA PHE A 34 0.14 -11.85 -24.06
C PHE A 34 0.99 -11.69 -22.79
N ARG A 35 1.83 -12.68 -22.44
CA ARG A 35 2.71 -12.61 -21.30
C ARG A 35 3.74 -11.47 -21.40
N THR A 36 4.22 -11.21 -22.60
CA THR A 36 5.17 -10.12 -22.87
C THR A 36 4.51 -8.77 -22.72
N ALA A 37 3.29 -8.60 -23.25
CA ALA A 37 2.49 -7.40 -23.10
C ALA A 37 2.17 -7.12 -21.61
N ARG A 38 1.71 -8.14 -20.87
CA ARG A 38 1.42 -8.01 -19.43
C ARG A 38 2.65 -7.56 -18.63
N ARG A 39 3.84 -8.09 -18.93
CA ARG A 39 5.08 -7.61 -18.28
C ARG A 39 5.40 -6.16 -18.66
N SER A 40 5.16 -5.77 -19.91
CA SER A 40 5.33 -4.39 -20.36
C SER A 40 4.37 -3.44 -19.64
N LEU A 41 3.14 -3.87 -19.45
CA LEU A 41 2.12 -3.10 -18.72
C LEU A 41 2.54 -2.86 -17.26
N ASN A 42 3.02 -3.88 -16.57
CA ASN A 42 3.55 -3.74 -15.21
C ASN A 42 4.74 -2.77 -15.14
N LEU A 43 5.60 -2.73 -16.14
CA LEU A 43 6.70 -1.75 -16.20
C LEU A 43 6.19 -0.33 -16.47
N LEU A 44 5.16 -0.20 -17.28
CA LEU A 44 4.51 1.09 -17.57
C LEU A 44 3.84 1.67 -16.33
N THR A 45 3.16 0.86 -15.51
CA THR A 45 2.55 1.33 -14.26
C THR A 45 3.59 1.78 -13.25
N VAL A 46 4.74 1.08 -13.16
CA VAL A 46 5.88 1.52 -12.33
C VAL A 46 6.49 2.83 -12.85
N GLU A 47 6.60 3.00 -14.17
CA GLU A 47 7.05 4.27 -14.77
C GLU A 47 6.12 5.43 -14.37
N TRP A 48 4.80 5.25 -14.45
CA TRP A 48 3.83 6.28 -14.06
C TRP A 48 3.95 6.66 -12.59
N ALA A 49 4.11 5.68 -11.71
CA ALA A 49 4.35 5.95 -10.29
C ALA A 49 5.63 6.78 -10.08
N ASN A 50 6.70 6.50 -10.84
CA ASN A 50 7.96 7.28 -10.79
C ASN A 50 7.82 8.69 -11.39
N ARG A 51 6.91 8.89 -12.34
CA ARG A 51 6.58 10.22 -12.89
C ARG A 51 5.64 11.02 -11.98
N GLY A 52 5.15 10.43 -10.87
CA GLY A 52 4.30 11.09 -9.88
C GLY A 52 2.81 11.16 -10.24
N ILE A 53 2.34 10.39 -11.23
CA ILE A 53 0.92 10.23 -11.52
C ILE A 53 0.34 9.18 -10.60
N ASN A 54 -0.38 9.62 -9.56
CA ASN A 54 -0.82 8.71 -8.50
C ASN A 54 -1.98 9.25 -7.64
N LEU A 55 -2.72 10.26 -8.09
CA LEU A 55 -3.76 10.88 -7.26
C LEU A 55 -4.83 9.87 -6.79
N TRP A 56 -5.21 8.91 -7.66
CA TRP A 56 -6.18 7.86 -7.30
C TRP A 56 -5.62 6.78 -6.37
N THR A 57 -4.32 6.77 -6.14
CA THR A 57 -3.69 5.83 -5.20
C THR A 57 -3.58 6.39 -3.77
N VAL A 58 -4.14 7.57 -3.54
CA VAL A 58 -4.24 8.17 -2.20
C VAL A 58 -5.46 7.60 -1.49
N GLU A 59 -5.23 6.93 -0.38
CA GLU A 59 -6.28 6.29 0.42
C GLU A 59 -6.22 6.72 1.88
N GLN A 60 -7.40 6.88 2.49
CA GLN A 60 -7.51 7.08 3.93
C GLN A 60 -7.48 5.74 4.66
N GLY A 61 -6.66 5.66 5.70
CA GLY A 61 -6.62 4.52 6.62
C GLY A 61 -6.79 4.95 8.07
N GLN A 62 -7.14 3.97 8.91
CA GLN A 62 -7.30 4.17 10.34
C GLN A 62 -6.69 2.98 11.11
N ILE A 63 -6.02 3.26 12.21
CA ILE A 63 -5.46 2.25 13.11
C ILE A 63 -5.91 2.58 14.54
N VAL A 64 -6.66 1.68 15.16
CA VAL A 64 -6.98 1.78 16.59
C VAL A 64 -5.72 1.48 17.38
N MET A 65 -5.36 2.38 18.28
CA MET A 65 -4.11 2.29 19.04
C MET A 65 -4.30 1.56 20.36
N ASN A 66 -3.32 0.72 20.69
CA ASN A 66 -3.27 -0.05 21.92
C ASN A 66 -2.34 0.60 22.94
N THR A 67 -2.68 0.48 24.23
CA THR A 67 -1.83 0.98 25.32
C THR A 67 -0.44 0.38 25.26
N GLY A 68 0.59 1.20 25.34
CA GLY A 68 1.99 0.77 25.40
C GLY A 68 2.57 0.27 24.07
N GLN A 69 1.80 0.19 23.00
CA GLN A 69 2.29 -0.24 21.70
C GLN A 69 2.86 0.96 20.92
N ALA A 70 4.13 0.86 20.52
CA ALA A 70 4.80 1.91 19.73
C ALA A 70 4.69 1.68 18.23
N THR A 71 4.71 0.42 17.78
CA THR A 71 4.83 0.03 16.37
C THR A 71 3.52 -0.55 15.86
N TYR A 72 3.08 -0.06 14.69
CA TYR A 72 1.88 -0.54 14.00
C TYR A 72 2.20 -0.81 12.54
N ALA A 73 1.69 -1.94 12.02
CA ALA A 73 1.84 -2.27 10.60
C ALA A 73 0.91 -1.42 9.74
N LEU A 74 1.42 -0.98 8.61
CA LEU A 74 0.63 -0.43 7.51
C LEU A 74 0.33 -1.52 6.48
N PRO A 75 -0.68 -1.34 5.63
CA PRO A 75 -0.92 -2.25 4.51
C PRO A 75 0.35 -2.44 3.67
N ASN A 76 0.55 -3.67 3.16
CA ASN A 76 1.79 -4.09 2.50
C ASN A 76 2.12 -3.32 1.21
N ASP A 77 1.12 -2.71 0.60
CA ASP A 77 1.22 -1.90 -0.61
C ASP A 77 1.48 -0.40 -0.35
N THR A 78 1.66 0.01 0.91
CA THR A 78 1.93 1.40 1.29
C THR A 78 3.31 1.82 0.82
N ILE A 79 3.38 2.95 0.09
CA ILE A 79 4.62 3.60 -0.32
C ILE A 79 5.04 4.63 0.72
N ASP A 80 4.12 5.53 1.10
CA ASP A 80 4.37 6.60 2.07
C ASP A 80 3.08 7.10 2.72
N LEU A 81 3.22 7.87 3.79
CA LEU A 81 2.14 8.66 4.38
C LEU A 81 2.24 10.10 3.89
N LEU A 82 1.08 10.68 3.53
CA LEU A 82 0.97 12.08 3.13
C LEU A 82 0.64 12.95 4.34
N ASP A 83 -0.48 12.66 4.98
CA ASP A 83 -0.96 13.36 6.17
C ASP A 83 -1.38 12.37 7.25
N GLN A 84 -1.29 12.82 8.51
CA GLN A 84 -1.66 11.99 9.66
C GLN A 84 -2.15 12.81 10.85
N THR A 85 -3.12 12.28 11.55
CA THR A 85 -3.68 12.86 12.78
C THR A 85 -3.92 11.78 13.83
N ILE A 86 -3.98 12.20 15.09
CA ILE A 86 -4.52 11.37 16.17
C ILE A 86 -5.95 11.83 16.45
N ARG A 87 -6.88 10.91 16.29
CA ARG A 87 -8.28 11.10 16.62
C ARG A 87 -8.56 10.66 18.05
N GLN A 88 -9.16 11.55 18.82
CA GLN A 88 -9.69 11.26 20.14
C GLN A 88 -11.22 11.21 20.09
N ASN A 89 -11.83 10.49 21.02
CA ASN A 89 -13.29 10.35 21.14
C ASN A 89 -13.96 9.91 19.83
N ASN A 90 -13.34 8.95 19.13
CA ASN A 90 -13.78 8.46 17.84
C ASN A 90 -15.28 8.05 17.86
N GLY A 91 -16.04 8.53 16.87
CA GLY A 91 -17.45 8.23 16.72
C GLY A 91 -18.40 8.96 17.69
N THR A 92 -17.90 9.93 18.44
CA THR A 92 -18.72 10.77 19.34
C THR A 92 -18.83 12.21 18.81
N GLN A 93 -19.77 12.98 19.35
CA GLN A 93 -19.90 14.42 19.01
C GLN A 93 -18.69 15.26 19.46
N ASN A 94 -17.90 14.75 20.41
CA ASN A 94 -16.70 15.39 20.92
C ASN A 94 -15.42 14.87 20.24
N GLN A 95 -15.53 14.30 19.06
CA GLN A 95 -14.41 13.83 18.27
C GLN A 95 -13.48 14.99 17.90
N ILE A 96 -12.19 14.82 18.11
CA ILE A 96 -11.17 15.80 17.78
C ILE A 96 -10.02 15.12 17.06
N ASP A 97 -9.64 15.66 15.90
CA ASP A 97 -8.48 15.24 15.11
C ASP A 97 -7.32 16.21 15.40
N ILE A 98 -6.23 15.69 15.95
CA ILE A 98 -5.06 16.46 16.36
C ILE A 98 -3.89 16.08 15.47
N ASN A 99 -3.32 17.05 14.78
CA ASN A 99 -2.15 16.83 13.93
C ASN A 99 -0.96 16.40 14.78
N ILE A 100 -0.20 15.43 14.26
CA ILE A 100 1.06 14.98 14.84
C ILE A 100 2.21 15.21 13.88
N SER A 101 3.40 15.43 14.44
CA SER A 101 4.58 15.73 13.65
C SER A 101 5.21 14.45 13.10
N ARG A 102 5.48 14.44 11.80
CA ARG A 102 6.34 13.41 11.20
C ARG A 102 7.80 13.73 11.51
N ILE A 103 8.54 12.73 11.96
CA ILE A 103 9.96 12.84 12.27
C ILE A 103 10.78 11.87 11.42
N SER A 104 12.06 12.16 11.27
CA SER A 104 13.01 11.29 10.59
C SER A 104 13.49 10.15 11.48
N GLU A 105 14.06 9.10 10.88
CA GLU A 105 14.67 8.00 11.63
C GLU A 105 15.77 8.48 12.62
N PRO A 106 16.74 9.33 12.24
CA PRO A 106 17.71 9.85 13.18
C PRO A 106 17.08 10.58 14.36
N THR A 107 16.02 11.37 14.12
CA THR A 107 15.31 12.07 15.19
C THR A 107 14.61 11.10 16.12
N TYR A 108 13.97 10.05 15.57
CA TYR A 108 13.35 9.00 16.40
C TYR A 108 14.40 8.26 17.25
N MET A 109 15.60 8.04 16.71
CA MET A 109 16.70 7.37 17.44
C MET A 109 17.18 8.17 18.63
N THR A 110 17.13 9.50 18.60
CA THR A 110 17.57 10.38 19.73
C THR A 110 16.62 10.38 20.91
N ILE A 111 15.42 9.82 20.78
CA ILE A 111 14.45 9.74 21.90
C ILE A 111 14.97 8.78 22.97
N PRO A 112 15.29 9.26 24.19
CA PRO A 112 15.97 8.43 25.20
C PRO A 112 15.08 7.29 25.71
N ASN A 113 13.80 7.59 25.97
CA ASN A 113 12.83 6.60 26.43
C ASN A 113 11.66 6.49 25.42
N LYS A 114 11.71 5.46 24.60
CA LYS A 114 10.67 5.17 23.59
C LYS A 114 9.40 4.56 24.17
N LEU A 115 9.43 4.11 25.44
CA LEU A 115 8.31 3.47 26.13
C LEU A 115 7.50 4.46 26.99
N THR A 116 7.89 5.73 27.01
CA THR A 116 7.09 6.79 27.68
C THR A 116 5.68 6.77 27.15
N GLN A 117 4.69 6.67 28.05
CA GLN A 117 3.28 6.62 27.68
C GLN A 117 2.64 8.01 27.72
N GLY A 118 1.75 8.26 26.78
CA GLY A 118 1.03 9.52 26.64
C GLY A 118 0.21 9.56 25.37
N ARG A 119 -0.34 10.75 25.06
CA ARG A 119 -0.91 10.96 23.73
C ARG A 119 0.21 11.04 22.70
N PRO A 120 0.15 10.26 21.62
CA PRO A 120 1.13 10.37 20.54
C PRO A 120 1.18 11.78 19.94
N ILE A 121 2.38 12.33 19.77
CA ILE A 121 2.63 13.65 19.18
C ILE A 121 3.59 13.61 18.00
N GLN A 122 4.34 12.52 17.88
CA GLN A 122 5.29 12.29 16.80
C GLN A 122 5.10 10.91 16.19
N VAL A 123 5.38 10.81 14.90
CA VAL A 123 5.36 9.54 14.15
C VAL A 123 6.56 9.46 13.21
N TRP A 124 7.21 8.31 13.21
CA TRP A 124 8.19 7.93 12.22
C TRP A 124 7.64 6.78 11.38
N ILE A 125 7.78 6.88 10.05
CA ILE A 125 7.42 5.83 9.12
C ILE A 125 8.65 5.02 8.71
N ASN A 126 8.59 3.71 8.92
CA ASN A 126 9.55 2.76 8.41
C ASN A 126 9.04 2.19 7.09
N ARG A 127 9.66 2.58 5.97
CA ARG A 127 9.28 2.13 4.64
C ARG A 127 9.98 0.81 4.35
N GLN A 128 9.20 -0.23 4.23
CA GLN A 128 9.67 -1.58 3.91
C GLN A 128 9.03 -2.08 2.61
N SER A 129 9.53 -3.20 2.08
CA SER A 129 9.09 -3.75 0.79
C SER A 129 7.65 -4.24 0.76
N GLY A 130 7.04 -4.47 1.92
CA GLY A 130 5.71 -5.07 2.03
C GLY A 130 5.68 -6.57 1.71
N GLN A 131 6.83 -7.25 1.74
CA GLN A 131 6.93 -8.65 1.35
C GLN A 131 6.79 -9.60 2.54
N THR A 132 6.16 -10.73 2.29
CA THR A 132 6.18 -11.91 3.16
C THR A 132 7.24 -12.87 2.64
N ASN A 133 8.05 -13.45 3.51
CA ASN A 133 9.03 -14.45 3.10
C ASN A 133 8.30 -15.67 2.50
N ALA A 134 8.83 -16.18 1.39
CA ALA A 134 8.22 -17.30 0.67
C ALA A 134 8.32 -18.63 1.45
N VAL A 135 9.29 -18.73 2.35
CA VAL A 135 9.51 -19.92 3.18
C VAL A 135 9.07 -19.63 4.60
N ALA A 136 8.33 -20.57 5.21
CA ALA A 136 7.95 -20.47 6.61
C ALA A 136 9.21 -20.49 7.50
N SER A 137 9.26 -19.55 8.44
CA SER A 137 10.37 -19.44 9.38
C SER A 137 10.26 -20.50 10.50
N THR A 138 9.02 -20.85 10.87
CA THR A 138 8.69 -21.80 11.94
C THR A 138 7.23 -22.23 11.85
N THR A 139 6.74 -22.97 12.84
CA THR A 139 5.33 -23.37 12.97
C THR A 139 4.82 -23.10 14.38
N LEU A 140 3.51 -23.05 14.56
CA LEU A 140 2.87 -22.97 15.87
C LEU A 140 3.07 -24.28 16.66
N SER A 141 3.47 -24.17 17.93
CA SER A 141 3.57 -25.32 18.83
C SER A 141 2.28 -25.58 19.62
N ALA A 142 1.37 -24.62 19.68
CA ALA A 142 0.08 -24.71 20.34
C ALA A 142 -1.01 -23.96 19.56
N ASN A 143 -2.28 -24.26 19.86
CA ASN A 143 -3.39 -23.49 19.30
C ASN A 143 -3.39 -22.04 19.82
N VAL A 144 -3.69 -21.09 18.94
CA VAL A 144 -3.74 -19.68 19.26
C VAL A 144 -5.15 -19.17 19.07
N SER A 145 -5.73 -18.51 20.08
CA SER A 145 -7.03 -17.84 19.96
C SER A 145 -6.91 -16.49 19.28
N SER A 146 -8.01 -15.95 18.77
CA SER A 146 -8.04 -14.61 18.16
C SER A 146 -7.66 -13.46 19.11
N THR A 147 -7.69 -13.69 20.41
CA THR A 147 -7.38 -12.69 21.46
C THR A 147 -6.05 -12.94 22.16
N SER A 148 -5.32 -13.99 21.80
CA SER A 148 -4.03 -14.32 22.44
C SER A 148 -3.00 -13.21 22.19
N THR A 149 -2.36 -12.76 23.25
CA THR A 149 -1.25 -11.79 23.24
C THR A 149 0.13 -12.45 23.33
N THR A 150 0.15 -13.77 23.54
CA THR A 150 1.34 -14.60 23.53
C THR A 150 1.14 -15.73 22.53
N ILE A 151 2.17 -16.06 21.76
CA ILE A 151 2.13 -17.08 20.70
C ILE A 151 3.30 -18.05 20.89
N ASP A 152 3.00 -19.33 21.05
CA ASP A 152 3.99 -20.39 21.21
C ASP A 152 4.43 -20.93 19.85
N LEU A 153 5.74 -20.91 19.59
CA LEU A 153 6.36 -21.38 18.37
C LEU A 153 7.17 -22.65 18.60
N THR A 154 7.36 -23.44 17.57
CA THR A 154 8.25 -24.60 17.61
C THR A 154 9.71 -24.14 17.78
N SER A 155 10.08 -23.02 17.19
CA SER A 155 11.41 -22.39 17.30
C SER A 155 11.31 -20.91 17.03
N THR A 156 12.12 -20.10 17.72
CA THR A 156 12.29 -18.66 17.45
C THR A 156 13.65 -18.35 16.84
N VAL A 157 14.44 -19.36 16.51
CA VAL A 157 15.77 -19.19 15.91
C VAL A 157 15.65 -18.47 14.57
N GLY A 158 16.41 -17.39 14.39
CA GLY A 158 16.40 -16.56 13.17
C GLY A 158 15.32 -15.49 13.14
N LEU A 159 14.44 -15.41 14.14
CA LEU A 159 13.51 -14.31 14.29
C LEU A 159 14.19 -13.10 14.97
N ALA A 160 13.86 -11.89 14.54
CA ALA A 160 14.24 -10.68 15.24
C ALA A 160 13.50 -10.56 16.58
N THR A 161 14.03 -9.79 17.53
CA THR A 161 13.40 -9.59 18.87
C THR A 161 12.01 -8.97 18.81
N SER A 162 11.69 -8.27 17.75
CA SER A 162 10.37 -7.71 17.43
C SER A 162 10.15 -7.68 15.93
N GLY A 163 8.91 -7.72 15.47
CA GLY A 163 8.63 -7.72 14.04
C GLY A 163 7.20 -8.10 13.68
N PHE A 164 7.06 -8.50 12.44
CA PHE A 164 5.78 -8.90 11.85
C PHE A 164 5.84 -10.34 11.39
N ILE A 165 4.80 -11.09 11.72
CA ILE A 165 4.61 -12.46 11.22
C ILE A 165 3.25 -12.57 10.55
N LYS A 166 3.16 -13.51 9.62
CA LYS A 166 1.91 -13.94 8.99
C LYS A 166 1.63 -15.37 9.35
N ILE A 167 0.41 -15.64 9.82
CA ILE A 167 -0.14 -16.96 10.04
C ILE A 167 -1.45 -17.03 9.26
N ASP A 168 -1.55 -17.96 8.32
CA ASP A 168 -2.67 -18.03 7.37
C ASP A 168 -2.89 -16.68 6.67
N ASN A 169 -4.02 -16.02 6.94
CA ASN A 169 -4.35 -14.69 6.38
C ASN A 169 -4.20 -13.55 7.39
N GLU A 170 -3.71 -13.81 8.58
CA GLU A 170 -3.54 -12.80 9.61
C GLU A 170 -2.10 -12.31 9.72
N THR A 171 -1.93 -10.99 9.80
CA THR A 171 -0.70 -10.32 10.18
C THR A 171 -0.71 -9.97 11.66
N ILE A 172 0.36 -10.32 12.35
CA ILE A 172 0.53 -10.15 13.79
C ILE A 172 1.83 -9.40 14.04
N VAL A 173 1.79 -8.39 14.92
CA VAL A 173 2.97 -7.70 15.44
C VAL A 173 3.35 -8.32 16.77
N TYR A 174 4.63 -8.56 17.00
CA TYR A 174 5.16 -8.93 18.30
C TYR A 174 6.29 -7.98 18.70
N SER A 175 6.44 -7.69 19.99
CA SER A 175 7.43 -6.73 20.48
C SER A 175 8.55 -7.32 21.30
N ASN A 176 8.47 -8.61 21.63
CA ASN A 176 9.51 -9.31 22.39
C ASN A 176 9.46 -10.83 22.15
N ILE A 177 10.56 -11.49 22.44
CA ILE A 177 10.70 -12.97 22.42
C ILE A 177 11.21 -13.43 23.78
N SER A 178 10.62 -14.50 24.32
CA SER A 178 11.12 -15.21 25.49
C SER A 178 11.07 -16.71 25.25
N GLY A 179 12.24 -17.35 25.18
CA GLY A 179 12.32 -18.74 24.76
C GLY A 179 11.72 -18.95 23.39
N ASN A 180 10.76 -19.85 23.27
CA ASN A 180 10.01 -20.10 22.03
C ASN A 180 8.66 -19.35 21.95
N GLN A 181 8.50 -18.28 22.72
CA GLN A 181 7.26 -17.51 22.76
C GLN A 181 7.47 -16.11 22.17
N LEU A 182 6.53 -15.67 21.35
CA LEU A 182 6.36 -14.28 20.97
C LEU A 182 5.46 -13.60 22.02
N LEU A 183 5.89 -12.43 22.50
CA LEU A 183 5.21 -11.70 23.56
C LEU A 183 4.67 -10.36 23.04
N ASN A 184 3.64 -9.87 23.77
CA ASN A 184 2.95 -8.62 23.46
C ASN A 184 2.46 -8.60 21.99
N CYS A 185 1.84 -9.69 21.57
CA CYS A 185 1.33 -9.82 20.23
C CYS A 185 0.09 -8.95 20.04
N SER A 186 0.13 -8.10 19.01
CA SER A 186 -1.03 -7.33 18.52
C SER A 186 -1.59 -8.01 17.29
N ARG A 187 -2.86 -8.38 17.37
CA ARG A 187 -3.55 -9.21 16.38
C ARG A 187 -4.18 -8.35 15.26
N GLY A 188 -4.47 -8.98 14.11
CA GLY A 188 -5.24 -8.35 13.03
C GLY A 188 -4.60 -7.08 12.45
N GLN A 189 -3.29 -7.05 12.30
CA GLN A 189 -2.57 -5.88 11.80
C GLN A 189 -2.61 -5.78 10.26
N ALA A 190 -2.25 -4.61 9.70
CA ALA A 190 -2.19 -4.37 8.25
C ALA A 190 -3.51 -4.67 7.52
N ASN A 191 -4.64 -4.27 8.08
CA ASN A 191 -6.00 -4.51 7.57
C ASN A 191 -6.39 -6.01 7.49
N THR A 192 -5.74 -6.87 8.27
CA THR A 192 -6.17 -8.26 8.42
C THR A 192 -7.09 -8.42 9.64
N THR A 193 -7.82 -9.53 9.68
CA THR A 193 -8.74 -9.83 10.80
C THR A 193 -8.08 -10.84 11.73
N ALA A 194 -8.16 -10.60 13.05
CA ALA A 194 -7.70 -11.54 14.05
C ALA A 194 -8.51 -12.84 14.01
N ALA A 195 -7.83 -13.97 13.90
CA ALA A 195 -8.41 -15.29 13.78
C ALA A 195 -7.78 -16.28 14.76
N SER A 196 -8.41 -17.42 15.01
CA SER A 196 -7.78 -18.54 15.71
C SER A 196 -6.98 -19.39 14.73
N HIS A 197 -5.81 -19.86 15.19
CA HIS A 197 -4.92 -20.69 14.40
C HIS A 197 -4.64 -22.01 15.13
N LEU A 198 -4.50 -23.08 14.37
CA LEU A 198 -4.26 -24.41 14.91
C LEU A 198 -2.74 -24.66 15.06
N THR A 199 -2.39 -25.54 16.00
CA THR A 199 -1.02 -26.06 16.12
C THR A 199 -0.53 -26.61 14.78
N GLY A 200 0.75 -26.40 14.46
CA GLY A 200 1.36 -26.79 13.19
C GLY A 200 1.16 -25.79 12.05
N ALA A 201 0.34 -24.76 12.19
CA ALA A 201 0.21 -23.70 11.18
C ALA A 201 1.56 -23.04 10.90
N SER A 202 1.84 -22.78 9.63
CA SER A 202 3.10 -22.16 9.18
C SER A 202 3.16 -20.68 9.56
N VAL A 203 4.31 -20.26 10.06
CA VAL A 203 4.59 -18.88 10.46
C VAL A 203 5.62 -18.26 9.52
N PHE A 204 5.26 -17.19 8.86
CA PHE A 204 6.11 -16.48 7.91
C PHE A 204 6.50 -15.11 8.48
N THR A 205 7.75 -14.72 8.35
CA THR A 205 8.18 -13.35 8.65
C THR A 205 7.80 -12.39 7.53
N GLN A 206 7.50 -11.15 7.89
CA GLN A 206 7.10 -10.10 6.95
C GLN A 206 7.93 -8.84 7.15
N ASN A 207 8.25 -8.17 6.03
CA ASN A 207 8.86 -6.84 6.00
C ASN A 207 7.81 -5.81 5.61
N LEU A 208 6.94 -5.45 6.55
CA LEU A 208 5.84 -4.51 6.30
C LEU A 208 6.25 -3.07 6.52
N PRO A 209 5.72 -2.13 5.72
CA PRO A 209 5.72 -0.73 6.09
C PRO A 209 5.07 -0.58 7.46
N SER A 210 5.64 0.27 8.31
CA SER A 210 5.14 0.44 9.67
C SER A 210 5.32 1.86 10.15
N ILE A 211 4.52 2.24 11.14
CA ILE A 211 4.70 3.48 11.88
C ILE A 211 5.21 3.19 13.28
N ASN A 212 6.04 4.09 13.78
CA ASN A 212 6.44 4.13 15.17
C ASN A 212 6.00 5.47 15.74
N VAL A 213 5.19 5.42 16.80
CA VAL A 213 4.65 6.61 17.43
C VAL A 213 5.32 6.89 18.77
N TRP A 214 5.43 8.16 19.10
CA TRP A 214 5.95 8.59 20.39
C TRP A 214 5.21 9.84 20.90
N PRO A 215 4.85 9.90 22.22
CA PRO A 215 4.83 8.78 23.19
C PRO A 215 3.98 7.61 22.75
N THR A 216 4.16 6.44 23.38
CA THR A 216 3.26 5.30 23.18
C THR A 216 1.90 5.60 23.80
N PRO A 217 0.79 5.14 23.21
CA PRO A 217 -0.54 5.41 23.75
C PRO A 217 -0.70 4.97 25.19
N ASN A 218 -1.29 5.83 26.03
CA ASN A 218 -1.60 5.53 27.44
C ASN A 218 -3.03 5.03 27.67
N ALA A 219 -3.85 4.99 26.60
CA ALA A 219 -5.22 4.48 26.64
C ALA A 219 -5.49 3.60 25.42
N GLY A 220 -5.83 2.34 25.66
CA GLY A 220 -6.22 1.40 24.62
C GLY A 220 -7.57 1.77 24.03
N GLY A 221 -7.63 1.92 22.69
CA GLY A 221 -8.84 2.34 21.99
C GLY A 221 -9.22 3.82 22.16
N GLY A 222 -8.54 4.56 23.05
CA GLY A 222 -8.78 5.99 23.24
C GLY A 222 -8.22 6.88 22.15
N TYR A 223 -7.31 6.33 21.34
CA TYR A 223 -6.70 7.00 20.20
C TYR A 223 -6.86 6.18 18.94
N VAL A 224 -7.17 6.87 17.85
CA VAL A 224 -7.16 6.30 16.50
C VAL A 224 -6.18 7.10 15.66
N PHE A 225 -5.20 6.44 15.09
CA PHE A 225 -4.31 7.03 14.11
C PHE A 225 -5.03 7.07 12.77
N VAL A 226 -5.33 8.25 12.27
CA VAL A 226 -5.96 8.48 10.97
C VAL A 226 -4.90 9.02 10.03
N TYR A 227 -4.81 8.46 8.85
CA TYR A 227 -3.77 8.83 7.89
C TYR A 227 -4.27 8.78 6.46
N TYR A 228 -3.64 9.56 5.59
CA TYR A 228 -3.69 9.41 4.14
C TYR A 228 -2.39 8.77 3.68
N ARG A 229 -2.50 7.67 2.94
CA ARG A 229 -1.35 6.93 2.42
C ARG A 229 -1.32 6.97 0.90
N LEU A 230 -0.12 6.94 0.36
CA LEU A 230 0.12 6.62 -1.03
C LEU A 230 0.32 5.11 -1.14
N ARG A 231 -0.53 4.42 -1.91
CA ARG A 231 -0.38 3.00 -2.18
C ARG A 231 0.24 2.72 -3.54
N ARG A 232 0.78 1.54 -3.71
CA ARG A 232 1.19 1.06 -5.04
C ARG A 232 -0.04 0.83 -5.92
N MET A 233 0.10 1.11 -7.23
CA MET A 233 -0.87 0.65 -8.22
C MET A 233 -0.89 -0.88 -8.23
N GLN A 234 -2.05 -1.46 -8.51
CA GLN A 234 -2.16 -2.90 -8.67
C GLN A 234 -1.46 -3.36 -9.97
N ASP A 235 -1.01 -4.59 -9.98
CA ASP A 235 -0.43 -5.19 -11.18
C ASP A 235 -1.50 -5.53 -12.22
N ALA A 236 -1.07 -5.88 -13.43
CA ALA A 236 -1.94 -6.13 -14.57
C ALA A 236 -2.82 -7.40 -14.46
N GLY A 237 -2.93 -8.03 -13.30
CA GLY A 237 -3.85 -9.15 -13.06
C GLY A 237 -3.86 -10.26 -14.11
N SER A 238 -5.05 -10.80 -14.37
CA SER A 238 -5.35 -11.84 -15.37
C SER A 238 -6.34 -11.33 -16.43
N GLY A 239 -6.47 -12.02 -17.56
CA GLY A 239 -7.12 -11.57 -18.80
C GLY A 239 -8.41 -10.77 -18.71
N VAL A 240 -9.29 -11.09 -17.79
CA VAL A 240 -10.61 -10.44 -17.60
C VAL A 240 -10.60 -9.38 -16.47
N THR A 241 -9.43 -9.04 -15.93
CA THR A 241 -9.34 -8.00 -14.89
C THR A 241 -9.19 -6.61 -15.49
N GLU A 242 -9.88 -5.66 -14.90
CA GLU A 242 -9.70 -4.25 -15.21
C GLU A 242 -8.43 -3.72 -14.54
N GLN A 243 -7.88 -2.65 -15.11
CA GLN A 243 -6.68 -2.03 -14.58
C GLN A 243 -7.03 -1.02 -13.46
N ASP A 244 -6.17 -0.90 -12.46
CA ASP A 244 -6.30 0.04 -11.35
C ASP A 244 -5.96 1.49 -11.78
N ILE A 245 -6.73 2.01 -12.74
CA ILE A 245 -6.58 3.37 -13.27
C ILE A 245 -7.94 4.03 -13.50
N PRO A 246 -8.03 5.36 -13.39
CA PRO A 246 -9.21 6.08 -13.83
C PRO A 246 -9.42 5.95 -15.34
N PHE A 247 -10.67 5.94 -15.79
CA PHE A 247 -11.03 5.78 -17.21
C PHE A 247 -10.30 6.77 -18.14
N ARG A 248 -9.97 7.97 -17.65
CA ARG A 248 -9.24 9.01 -18.41
C ARG A 248 -7.82 8.61 -18.79
N PHE A 249 -7.23 7.67 -18.06
CA PHE A 249 -5.87 7.18 -18.31
C PHE A 249 -5.82 5.99 -19.26
N VAL A 250 -6.97 5.41 -19.60
CA VAL A 250 -7.04 4.28 -20.55
C VAL A 250 -6.37 4.59 -21.88
N PRO A 251 -6.64 5.73 -22.57
CA PRO A 251 -5.96 6.06 -23.83
C PRO A 251 -4.44 6.16 -23.69
N CYS A 252 -3.96 6.75 -22.58
CA CYS A 252 -2.53 6.86 -22.28
C CYS A 252 -1.90 5.48 -22.04
N MET A 253 -2.61 4.58 -21.33
CA MET A 253 -2.13 3.23 -21.03
C MET A 253 -2.01 2.40 -22.30
N VAL A 254 -2.99 2.46 -23.20
CA VAL A 254 -2.96 1.79 -24.50
C VAL A 254 -1.79 2.31 -25.37
N ALA A 255 -1.62 3.65 -25.46
CA ALA A 255 -0.53 4.25 -26.23
C ALA A 255 0.85 3.87 -25.66
N GLY A 256 1.01 3.91 -24.34
CA GLY A 256 2.23 3.52 -23.65
C GLY A 256 2.54 2.03 -23.84
N LEU A 257 1.53 1.16 -23.72
CA LEU A 257 1.69 -0.27 -23.94
C LEU A 257 2.08 -0.57 -25.40
N ALA A 258 1.44 0.09 -26.37
CA ALA A 258 1.79 -0.04 -27.78
C ALA A 258 3.25 0.34 -28.03
N TYR A 259 3.72 1.45 -27.48
CA TYR A 259 5.13 1.85 -27.59
C TYR A 259 6.06 0.80 -26.97
N TYR A 260 5.77 0.28 -25.78
CA TYR A 260 6.59 -0.75 -25.11
C TYR A 260 6.61 -2.09 -25.88
N ILE A 261 5.49 -2.46 -26.51
CA ILE A 261 5.42 -3.66 -27.37
C ILE A 261 6.23 -3.44 -28.63
N ALA A 262 6.06 -2.30 -29.31
CA ALA A 262 6.75 -1.97 -30.56
C ALA A 262 8.26 -2.03 -30.39
N MET A 263 8.83 -1.57 -29.30
CA MET A 263 10.27 -1.67 -29.03
C MET A 263 10.80 -3.11 -28.92
N LYS A 264 9.94 -4.10 -28.70
CA LYS A 264 10.31 -5.51 -28.52
C LYS A 264 10.09 -6.34 -29.81
N LYS A 265 9.41 -5.77 -30.79
CA LYS A 265 9.00 -6.47 -32.02
C LYS A 265 9.83 -5.97 -33.20
N PRO A 266 10.73 -6.81 -33.72
CA PRO A 266 11.61 -6.41 -34.82
C PRO A 266 10.85 -6.13 -36.13
N GLU A 267 9.60 -6.59 -36.27
CA GLU A 267 8.74 -6.36 -37.42
C GLU A 267 8.23 -4.91 -37.50
N VAL A 268 8.28 -4.15 -36.40
CA VAL A 268 7.77 -2.77 -36.36
C VAL A 268 8.85 -1.81 -36.86
N ALA A 269 8.48 -1.02 -37.88
CA ALA A 269 9.39 -0.04 -38.49
C ALA A 269 9.80 1.05 -37.47
N PRO A 270 11.07 1.52 -37.51
CA PRO A 270 11.56 2.56 -36.58
C PRO A 270 10.72 3.86 -36.58
N ASP A 271 10.22 4.27 -37.76
CA ASP A 271 9.37 5.46 -37.86
C ASP A 271 8.05 5.30 -37.10
N ARG A 272 7.47 4.08 -37.12
CA ARG A 272 6.27 3.77 -36.36
C ARG A 272 6.54 3.79 -34.87
N ILE A 273 7.69 3.28 -34.44
CA ILE A 273 8.11 3.34 -33.02
C ILE A 273 8.22 4.82 -32.57
N ALA A 274 8.81 5.67 -33.40
CA ALA A 274 8.93 7.11 -33.09
C ALA A 274 7.55 7.79 -32.99
N MET A 275 6.62 7.44 -33.88
CA MET A 275 5.25 7.94 -33.86
C MET A 275 4.50 7.47 -32.61
N LEU A 276 4.59 6.19 -32.23
CA LEU A 276 3.96 5.64 -31.04
C LEU A 276 4.52 6.27 -29.74
N LYS A 277 5.82 6.57 -29.72
CA LYS A 277 6.43 7.30 -28.61
C LYS A 277 5.87 8.71 -28.48
N ALA A 278 5.74 9.43 -29.60
CA ALA A 278 5.19 10.79 -29.60
C ALA A 278 3.72 10.81 -29.16
N ASP A 279 2.92 9.85 -29.63
CA ASP A 279 1.53 9.68 -29.19
C ASP A 279 1.45 9.40 -27.70
N TYR A 280 2.26 8.45 -27.20
CA TYR A 280 2.32 8.16 -25.76
C TYR A 280 2.67 9.38 -24.90
N GLU A 281 3.70 10.14 -25.27
CA GLU A 281 4.09 11.34 -24.49
C GLU A 281 3.00 12.42 -24.54
N GLN A 282 2.30 12.58 -25.66
CA GLN A 282 1.18 13.48 -25.76
C GLN A 282 0.00 13.05 -24.87
N GLN A 283 -0.38 11.78 -24.91
CA GLN A 283 -1.45 11.22 -24.07
C GLN A 283 -1.08 11.30 -22.59
N PHE A 284 0.20 11.04 -22.28
CA PHE A 284 0.71 11.16 -20.93
C PHE A 284 0.62 12.59 -20.40
N GLN A 285 0.97 13.59 -21.22
CA GLN A 285 0.85 15.01 -20.84
C GLN A 285 -0.60 15.37 -20.55
N LEU A 286 -1.53 15.00 -21.42
CA LEU A 286 -2.96 15.25 -21.24
C LEU A 286 -3.49 14.59 -19.96
N ALA A 287 -3.11 13.35 -19.71
CA ALA A 287 -3.52 12.61 -18.52
C ALA A 287 -2.93 13.24 -17.24
N SER A 288 -1.66 13.65 -17.24
CA SER A 288 -1.01 14.27 -16.09
C SER A 288 -1.56 15.67 -15.76
N GLU A 289 -2.06 16.40 -16.75
CA GLU A 289 -2.75 17.69 -16.53
C GLU A 289 -4.09 17.50 -15.81
N GLU A 290 -4.74 16.35 -15.99
CA GLU A 290 -5.98 15.99 -15.30
C GLU A 290 -5.73 15.36 -13.90
N ASP A 291 -4.54 14.81 -13.64
CA ASP A 291 -4.14 14.24 -12.33
C ASP A 291 -3.72 15.35 -11.35
N ARG A 292 -4.59 16.32 -11.17
CA ARG A 292 -4.38 17.46 -10.25
C ARG A 292 -5.57 17.62 -9.34
N GLU A 293 -5.28 17.97 -8.09
CA GLU A 293 -6.31 18.42 -7.18
C GLU A 293 -6.90 19.77 -7.69
N LYS A 294 -8.21 19.78 -7.93
CA LYS A 294 -8.92 20.97 -8.45
C LYS A 294 -9.51 21.84 -7.32
N ALA A 295 -9.23 21.49 -6.07
CA ALA A 295 -9.67 22.28 -4.93
C ALA A 295 -8.89 23.61 -4.86
N PRO A 296 -9.56 24.76 -4.60
CA PRO A 296 -8.88 26.02 -4.41
C PRO A 296 -8.02 25.98 -3.15
N ILE A 297 -6.76 26.39 -3.26
CA ILE A 297 -5.87 26.55 -2.10
C ILE A 297 -6.40 27.74 -1.29
N ARG A 298 -6.86 27.46 -0.07
CA ARG A 298 -7.28 28.50 0.88
C ARG A 298 -6.33 28.52 2.06
N PHE A 299 -5.57 29.59 2.18
CA PHE A 299 -4.79 29.86 3.38
C PHE A 299 -5.70 30.40 4.47
N VAL A 300 -5.98 29.60 5.50
CA VAL A 300 -6.68 30.06 6.69
C VAL A 300 -5.64 30.28 7.77
N PRO A 301 -5.39 31.52 8.22
CA PRO A 301 -4.52 31.77 9.35
C PRO A 301 -5.06 31.03 10.57
N ARG A 302 -4.25 30.18 11.17
CA ARG A 302 -4.63 29.45 12.40
C ARG A 302 -4.53 30.42 13.57
N THR A 303 -5.65 30.94 14.01
CA THR A 303 -5.74 31.67 15.28
C THR A 303 -5.64 30.64 16.40
N ILE A 304 -4.56 30.68 17.16
CA ILE A 304 -4.43 29.88 18.39
C ILE A 304 -5.21 30.64 19.44
N PHE A 305 -6.41 30.19 19.76
CA PHE A 305 -7.11 30.63 20.94
C PHE A 305 -6.48 29.93 22.16
N TYR A 306 -5.74 30.66 22.97
CA TYR A 306 -5.43 30.23 24.33
C TYR A 306 -6.70 30.49 25.16
N ALA A 307 -7.37 29.39 25.57
CA ALA A 307 -8.38 29.41 26.63
C ALA A 307 -7.76 28.91 27.92
#